data_c520a9e1e5ae3e4baaf37e1e5f49af21
#
_entry.id   c520a9e1e5ae3e4baaf37e1e5f49af21
#
_cell.length_a   1.000
_cell.length_b   1.000
_cell.length_c   1.000
_cell.angle_alpha   90.00
_cell.angle_beta   90.00
_cell.angle_gamma   90.00
#
_symmetry.space_group_name_H-M   'P 1'
#
loop_
_entity.id
_entity.type
_entity.pdbx_description
1 polymer ?
#
loop_
_entity_poly.entity_id
_entity_poly.type
_entity_poly.pdbx_seq_one_letter_code
_entity_poly.pdbx_strand_id
1 'polypeptide(L)'
;MKKKQVSIKDNISAASLIIIILVLWHLATTYGGVSAFMLPKPLDVVKAFVNDFPTISSHMWTTLTEAFLGLFVGVSLGFIVALLMDLSDTLYSAFYPILVISQTVPTVAIAPLLVLWMGYGVMPKITLIVIGTFFPIAVSLLEAFKQVDPDKTKLLKAMGAGKYEIYKYIKFPESLTNFFAAFKIAVSYSVVGAVIAEWLGGYKGLGVYMIRVQKNYSFDKMFAVIFLISAISLILMKLVSFIQRKAMPWTEVK
;
A
#
# COMPACT_ATOMS: atom_id res chain seq x y z
N MET A 1 11.12 -5.56 23.25
CA MET A 1 12.16 -4.97 22.37
C MET A 1 12.26 -3.47 22.68
N LYS A 2 13.40 -2.98 23.18
CA LYS A 2 13.62 -1.54 23.43
C LYS A 2 13.43 -0.79 22.10
N LYS A 3 12.48 0.15 22.03
CA LYS A 3 12.42 1.14 20.92
C LYS A 3 13.79 1.83 20.90
N LYS A 4 14.61 1.52 19.88
CA LYS A 4 15.83 2.29 19.61
C LYS A 4 15.34 3.70 19.32
N GLN A 5 15.52 4.64 20.27
CA GLN A 5 15.28 6.05 19.99
C GLN A 5 16.13 6.36 18.76
N VAL A 6 15.47 6.74 17.66
CA VAL A 6 16.16 7.14 16.44
C VAL A 6 17.06 8.30 16.85
N SER A 7 18.35 8.02 16.97
CA SER A 7 19.34 8.98 17.40
C SER A 7 19.42 10.10 16.35
N ILE A 8 19.70 11.31 16.78
CA ILE A 8 20.03 12.42 15.88
C ILE A 8 21.09 11.98 14.85
N LYS A 9 22.04 11.13 15.27
CA LYS A 9 23.04 10.51 14.38
C LYS A 9 22.42 9.64 13.29
N ASP A 10 21.37 8.85 13.59
CA ASP A 10 20.70 8.00 12.59
C ASP A 10 19.95 8.84 11.54
N ASN A 11 19.34 9.96 11.95
CA ASN A 11 18.69 10.91 11.04
C ASN A 11 19.72 11.65 10.16
N ILE A 12 20.86 12.04 10.72
CA ILE A 12 21.95 12.69 9.97
C ILE A 12 22.53 11.71 8.96
N SER A 13 22.76 10.44 9.33
CA SER A 13 23.30 9.44 8.42
C SER A 13 22.33 9.13 7.26
N ALA A 14 21.03 9.07 7.51
CA ALA A 14 20.03 8.88 6.46
C ALA A 14 19.96 10.10 5.52
N ALA A 15 19.97 11.32 6.06
CA ALA A 15 19.97 12.54 5.26
C ALA A 15 21.24 12.68 4.42
N SER A 16 22.42 12.36 4.99
CA SER A 16 23.68 12.40 4.24
C SER A 16 23.71 11.42 3.07
N LEU A 17 23.16 10.21 3.26
CA LEU A 17 23.05 9.23 2.18
C LEU A 17 22.17 9.73 1.04
N ILE A 18 21.01 10.33 1.34
CA ILE A 18 20.12 10.92 0.33
C ILE A 18 20.84 12.04 -0.43
N ILE A 19 21.56 12.92 0.28
CA ILE A 19 22.33 14.01 -0.35
C ILE A 19 23.42 13.42 -1.27
N ILE A 20 24.15 12.41 -0.81
CA ILE A 20 25.17 11.74 -1.62
C ILE A 20 24.57 11.17 -2.91
N ILE A 21 23.43 10.47 -2.81
CA ILE A 21 22.72 9.91 -3.97
C ILE A 21 22.32 11.03 -4.95
N LEU A 22 21.76 12.13 -4.46
CA LEU A 22 21.38 13.27 -5.30
C LEU A 22 22.59 13.93 -5.97
N VAL A 23 23.71 14.07 -5.27
CA VAL A 23 24.96 14.60 -5.81
C VAL A 23 25.53 13.66 -6.87
N LEU A 24 25.59 12.36 -6.61
CA LEU A 24 26.02 11.36 -7.58
C LEU A 24 25.13 11.36 -8.83
N TRP A 25 23.81 11.45 -8.66
CA TRP A 25 22.88 11.57 -9.77
C TRP A 25 23.15 12.85 -10.59
N HIS A 26 23.32 13.99 -9.92
CA HIS A 26 23.63 15.25 -10.59
C HIS A 26 24.98 15.19 -11.35
N LEU A 27 26.01 14.63 -10.75
CA LEU A 27 27.32 14.46 -11.38
C LEU A 27 27.26 13.51 -12.58
N ALA A 28 26.60 12.37 -12.44
CA ALA A 28 26.43 11.40 -13.52
C ALA A 28 25.71 12.02 -14.74
N THR A 29 24.68 12.84 -14.50
CA THR A 29 23.90 13.47 -15.58
C THR A 29 24.56 14.72 -16.16
N THR A 30 25.52 15.34 -15.45
CA THR A 30 26.17 16.57 -15.92
C THR A 30 27.54 16.29 -16.53
N TYR A 31 28.32 15.36 -15.94
CA TYR A 31 29.70 15.09 -16.34
C TYR A 31 29.92 13.65 -16.83
N GLY A 32 29.03 12.71 -16.51
CA GLY A 32 29.18 11.28 -16.82
C GLY A 32 28.77 10.88 -18.24
N GLY A 33 28.43 11.84 -19.12
CA GLY A 33 28.02 11.53 -20.50
C GLY A 33 26.67 10.80 -20.62
N VAL A 34 25.92 10.67 -19.53
CA VAL A 34 24.59 10.04 -19.54
C VAL A 34 23.63 10.99 -20.26
N SER A 35 23.00 10.48 -21.32
CA SER A 35 22.02 11.25 -22.07
C SER A 35 20.86 11.68 -21.18
N ALA A 36 20.46 12.94 -21.24
CA ALA A 36 19.26 13.47 -20.57
C ALA A 36 17.99 12.71 -20.96
N PHE A 37 18.04 12.03 -22.09
CA PHE A 37 17.03 11.10 -22.58
C PHE A 37 16.90 9.82 -21.75
N MET A 38 17.97 9.34 -21.12
CA MET A 38 17.95 8.16 -20.27
C MET A 38 17.74 8.53 -18.80
N LEU A 39 18.40 9.60 -18.36
CA LEU A 39 18.33 10.07 -16.99
C LEU A 39 18.34 11.60 -16.96
N PRO A 40 17.21 12.27 -16.70
CA PRO A 40 17.14 13.73 -16.61
C PRO A 40 17.90 14.25 -15.39
N LYS A 41 18.34 15.51 -15.43
CA LYS A 41 18.98 16.14 -14.28
C LYS A 41 17.96 16.34 -13.14
N PRO A 42 18.36 16.25 -11.87
CA PRO A 42 17.45 16.49 -10.74
C PRO A 42 16.69 17.81 -10.82
N LEU A 43 17.36 18.88 -11.25
CA LEU A 43 16.74 20.21 -11.42
C LEU A 43 15.69 20.23 -12.53
N ASP A 44 15.87 19.48 -13.61
CA ASP A 44 14.90 19.43 -14.71
C ASP A 44 13.65 18.68 -14.27
N VAL A 45 13.79 17.64 -13.44
CA VAL A 45 12.67 16.93 -12.83
C VAL A 45 11.84 17.85 -11.93
N VAL A 46 12.50 18.68 -11.10
CA VAL A 46 11.79 19.65 -10.24
C VAL A 46 11.08 20.71 -11.08
N LYS A 47 11.74 21.25 -12.10
CA LYS A 47 11.13 22.23 -13.04
C LYS A 47 9.93 21.63 -13.75
N ALA A 48 10.06 20.39 -14.27
CA ALA A 48 8.97 19.68 -14.92
C ALA A 48 7.76 19.48 -13.99
N PHE A 49 8.02 19.12 -12.72
CA PHE A 49 6.96 19.02 -11.71
C PHE A 49 6.23 20.32 -11.50
N VAL A 50 6.95 21.45 -11.32
CA VAL A 50 6.34 22.75 -11.05
C VAL A 50 5.56 23.26 -12.27
N ASN A 51 6.15 23.16 -13.47
CA ASN A 51 5.55 23.67 -14.70
C ASN A 51 4.28 22.90 -15.10
N ASP A 52 4.21 21.60 -14.83
CA ASP A 52 3.09 20.74 -15.25
C ASP A 52 2.17 20.36 -14.07
N PHE A 53 2.37 21.02 -12.93
CA PHE A 53 1.62 20.72 -11.69
C PHE A 53 0.09 20.74 -11.85
N PRO A 54 -0.53 21.70 -12.61
CA PRO A 54 -1.99 21.66 -12.81
C PRO A 54 -2.46 20.38 -13.49
N THR A 55 -1.72 19.89 -14.50
CA THR A 55 -2.02 18.63 -15.20
C THR A 55 -1.81 17.43 -14.28
N ILE A 56 -0.65 17.37 -13.62
CA ILE A 56 -0.28 16.31 -12.69
C ILE A 56 -1.30 16.21 -11.56
N SER A 57 -1.71 17.33 -10.96
CA SER A 57 -2.67 17.34 -9.85
C SER A 57 -4.05 16.82 -10.28
N SER A 58 -4.50 17.17 -11.50
CA SER A 58 -5.75 16.65 -12.05
C SER A 58 -5.73 15.12 -12.24
N HIS A 59 -4.59 14.55 -12.67
CA HIS A 59 -4.38 13.11 -12.79
C HIS A 59 -4.25 12.43 -11.41
N MET A 60 -3.56 13.09 -10.46
CA MET A 60 -3.36 12.60 -9.10
C MET A 60 -4.70 12.34 -8.37
N TRP A 61 -5.66 13.24 -8.48
CA TRP A 61 -6.96 13.05 -7.85
C TRP A 61 -7.69 11.81 -8.36
N THR A 62 -7.59 11.51 -9.65
CA THR A 62 -8.18 10.28 -10.22
C THR A 62 -7.52 9.05 -9.62
N THR A 63 -6.18 8.98 -9.63
CA THR A 63 -5.42 7.87 -9.04
C THR A 63 -5.73 7.68 -7.56
N LEU A 64 -5.78 8.78 -6.78
CA LEU A 64 -6.11 8.71 -5.36
C LEU A 64 -7.53 8.23 -5.09
N THR A 65 -8.50 8.65 -5.89
CA THR A 65 -9.89 8.20 -5.77
C THR A 65 -9.99 6.70 -6.05
N GLU A 66 -9.37 6.22 -7.13
CA GLU A 66 -9.34 4.80 -7.49
C GLU A 66 -8.63 3.97 -6.42
N ALA A 67 -7.46 4.44 -5.94
CA ALA A 67 -6.70 3.80 -4.88
C ALA A 67 -7.51 3.71 -3.57
N PHE A 68 -8.18 4.79 -3.18
CA PHE A 68 -9.00 4.83 -1.96
C PHE A 68 -10.21 3.89 -2.04
N LEU A 69 -10.94 3.91 -3.16
CA LEU A 69 -12.11 3.04 -3.35
C LEU A 69 -11.70 1.56 -3.34
N GLY A 70 -10.65 1.21 -4.08
CA GLY A 70 -10.15 -0.16 -4.11
C GLY A 70 -9.60 -0.62 -2.75
N LEU A 71 -8.86 0.24 -2.05
CA LEU A 71 -8.36 -0.02 -0.70
C LEU A 71 -9.51 -0.25 0.29
N PHE A 72 -10.51 0.64 0.28
CA PHE A 72 -11.66 0.53 1.18
C PHE A 72 -12.41 -0.79 0.99
N VAL A 73 -12.72 -1.14 -0.25
CA VAL A 73 -13.40 -2.41 -0.58
C VAL A 73 -12.51 -3.61 -0.23
N GLY A 74 -11.23 -3.59 -0.60
CA GLY A 74 -10.31 -4.70 -0.35
C GLY A 74 -10.07 -4.95 1.14
N VAL A 75 -9.89 -3.89 1.93
CA VAL A 75 -9.75 -4.00 3.39
C VAL A 75 -11.03 -4.50 4.04
N SER A 76 -12.19 -4.00 3.62
CA SER A 76 -13.49 -4.44 4.15
C SER A 76 -13.75 -5.91 3.87
N LEU A 77 -13.53 -6.36 2.63
CA LEU A 77 -13.67 -7.77 2.25
C LEU A 77 -12.65 -8.65 2.99
N GLY A 78 -11.39 -8.21 3.08
CA GLY A 78 -10.35 -8.95 3.80
C GLY A 78 -10.68 -9.14 5.27
N PHE A 79 -11.20 -8.09 5.92
CA PHE A 79 -11.64 -8.15 7.31
C PHE A 79 -12.83 -9.12 7.49
N ILE A 80 -13.86 -9.00 6.65
CA ILE A 80 -15.05 -9.85 6.72
C ILE A 80 -14.68 -11.33 6.52
N VAL A 81 -13.87 -11.62 5.49
CA VAL A 81 -13.45 -13.00 5.17
C VAL A 81 -12.59 -13.57 6.31
N ALA A 82 -11.65 -12.83 6.86
CA ALA A 82 -10.85 -13.27 8.00
C ALA A 82 -11.72 -13.60 9.21
N LEU A 83 -12.72 -12.76 9.51
CA LEU A 83 -13.66 -12.99 10.62
C LEU A 83 -14.51 -14.24 10.40
N LEU A 84 -15.08 -14.41 9.21
CA LEU A 84 -15.90 -15.58 8.89
C LEU A 84 -15.11 -16.89 8.96
N MET A 85 -13.87 -16.88 8.46
CA MET A 85 -12.98 -18.04 8.51
C MET A 85 -12.53 -18.37 9.94
N ASP A 86 -12.33 -17.37 10.80
CA ASP A 86 -11.97 -17.61 12.20
C ASP A 86 -13.16 -18.11 13.04
N LEU A 87 -14.39 -17.76 12.65
CA LEU A 87 -15.61 -18.24 13.31
C LEU A 87 -15.97 -19.70 12.98
N SER A 88 -15.44 -20.25 11.87
CA SER A 88 -15.78 -21.59 11.37
C SER A 88 -14.55 -22.35 10.90
N ASP A 89 -14.20 -23.42 11.59
CA ASP A 89 -13.09 -24.30 11.20
C ASP A 89 -13.29 -24.94 9.82
N THR A 90 -14.53 -25.19 9.42
CA THR A 90 -14.86 -25.69 8.07
C THR A 90 -14.51 -24.66 6.99
N LEU A 91 -14.89 -23.38 7.20
CA LEU A 91 -14.53 -22.32 6.28
C LEU A 91 -13.02 -22.11 6.25
N TYR A 92 -12.37 -22.16 7.40
CA TYR A 92 -10.91 -22.05 7.47
C TYR A 92 -10.24 -23.13 6.64
N SER A 93 -10.56 -24.40 6.88
CA SER A 93 -9.93 -25.55 6.20
C SER A 93 -10.19 -25.55 4.70
N ALA A 94 -11.37 -25.10 4.26
CA ALA A 94 -11.72 -25.03 2.84
C ALA A 94 -11.04 -23.86 2.11
N PHE A 95 -11.05 -22.66 2.70
CA PHE A 95 -10.64 -21.45 1.99
C PHE A 95 -9.19 -21.02 2.23
N TYR A 96 -8.56 -21.39 3.35
CA TYR A 96 -7.19 -20.99 3.65
C TYR A 96 -6.17 -21.44 2.59
N PRO A 97 -6.20 -22.69 2.10
CA PRO A 97 -5.29 -23.09 1.01
C PRO A 97 -5.50 -22.26 -0.27
N ILE A 98 -6.75 -21.93 -0.60
CA ILE A 98 -7.10 -21.12 -1.77
C ILE A 98 -6.55 -19.70 -1.60
N LEU A 99 -6.69 -19.10 -0.42
CA LEU A 99 -6.14 -17.79 -0.11
C LEU A 99 -4.62 -17.77 -0.27
N VAL A 100 -3.92 -18.78 0.23
CA VAL A 100 -2.45 -18.86 0.12
C VAL A 100 -2.01 -19.03 -1.33
N ILE A 101 -2.65 -19.93 -2.09
CA ILE A 101 -2.34 -20.17 -3.49
C ILE A 101 -2.60 -18.90 -4.33
N SER A 102 -3.71 -18.21 -4.08
CA SER A 102 -4.07 -17.01 -4.86
C SER A 102 -3.07 -15.85 -4.72
N GLN A 103 -2.33 -15.78 -3.61
CA GLN A 103 -1.25 -14.80 -3.43
C GLN A 103 -0.06 -15.03 -4.36
N THR A 104 0.11 -16.25 -4.89
CA THR A 104 1.21 -16.55 -5.82
C THR A 104 0.96 -16.02 -7.23
N VAL A 105 -0.29 -15.65 -7.54
CA VAL A 105 -0.66 -15.12 -8.85
C VAL A 105 -0.24 -13.64 -8.94
N PRO A 106 0.62 -13.26 -9.91
CA PRO A 106 1.02 -11.88 -10.08
C PRO A 106 -0.17 -11.00 -10.45
N THR A 107 -0.54 -10.06 -9.57
CA THR A 107 -1.69 -9.16 -9.80
C THR A 107 -1.57 -8.38 -11.10
N VAL A 108 -0.35 -8.00 -11.50
CA VAL A 108 -0.08 -7.30 -12.78
C VAL A 108 -0.49 -8.16 -13.98
N ALA A 109 -0.32 -9.48 -13.89
CA ALA A 109 -0.70 -10.39 -14.98
C ALA A 109 -2.22 -10.54 -15.14
N ILE A 110 -2.99 -10.29 -14.07
CA ILE A 110 -4.45 -10.32 -14.10
C ILE A 110 -5.03 -9.04 -14.75
N ALA A 111 -4.31 -7.93 -14.69
CA ALA A 111 -4.83 -6.62 -15.10
C ALA A 111 -5.35 -6.58 -16.56
N PRO A 112 -4.69 -7.16 -17.58
CA PRO A 112 -5.24 -7.22 -18.94
C PRO A 112 -6.53 -8.03 -19.03
N LEU A 113 -6.66 -9.12 -18.24
CA LEU A 113 -7.87 -9.94 -18.20
C LEU A 113 -9.05 -9.17 -17.59
N LEU A 114 -8.80 -8.38 -16.54
CA LEU A 114 -9.84 -7.54 -15.96
C LEU A 114 -10.37 -6.51 -16.96
N VAL A 115 -9.49 -5.90 -17.76
CA VAL A 115 -9.91 -4.99 -18.83
C VAL A 115 -10.70 -5.72 -19.90
N LEU A 116 -10.30 -6.94 -20.25
CA LEU A 116 -11.03 -7.78 -21.24
C LEU A 116 -12.43 -8.15 -20.74
N TRP A 117 -12.58 -8.51 -19.48
CA TRP A 117 -13.87 -8.97 -18.91
C TRP A 117 -14.79 -7.82 -18.50
N MET A 118 -14.24 -6.71 -18.00
CA MET A 118 -15.01 -5.60 -17.42
C MET A 118 -15.03 -4.36 -18.32
N GLY A 119 -14.30 -4.38 -19.44
CA GLY A 119 -14.15 -3.24 -20.33
C GLY A 119 -13.20 -2.17 -19.79
N TYR A 120 -13.12 -1.06 -20.54
CA TYR A 120 -12.36 0.12 -20.12
C TYR A 120 -13.15 0.93 -19.11
N GLY A 121 -12.47 1.46 -18.10
CA GLY A 121 -13.10 2.32 -17.11
C GLY A 121 -12.51 2.18 -15.71
N VAL A 122 -13.32 2.52 -14.70
CA VAL A 122 -12.88 2.54 -13.29
C VAL A 122 -12.97 1.14 -12.67
N MET A 123 -13.92 0.29 -13.08
CA MET A 123 -14.19 -1.01 -12.47
C MET A 123 -12.99 -1.97 -12.51
N PRO A 124 -12.34 -2.25 -13.66
CA PRO A 124 -11.17 -3.14 -13.69
C PRO A 124 -10.03 -2.64 -12.81
N LYS A 125 -9.87 -1.32 -12.69
CA LYS A 125 -8.84 -0.70 -11.83
C LYS A 125 -9.13 -0.93 -10.35
N ILE A 126 -10.36 -0.63 -9.91
CA ILE A 126 -10.80 -0.89 -8.53
C ILE A 126 -10.62 -2.38 -8.21
N THR A 127 -11.05 -3.27 -9.10
CA THR A 127 -10.94 -4.72 -8.91
C THR A 127 -9.48 -5.16 -8.73
N LEU A 128 -8.55 -4.64 -9.54
CA LEU A 128 -7.13 -4.93 -9.41
C LEU A 128 -6.59 -4.50 -8.03
N ILE A 129 -6.96 -3.29 -7.59
CA ILE A 129 -6.56 -2.78 -6.28
C ILE A 129 -7.17 -3.61 -5.16
N VAL A 130 -8.44 -4.00 -5.27
CA VAL A 130 -9.11 -4.88 -4.31
C VAL A 130 -8.34 -6.20 -4.17
N ILE A 131 -8.01 -6.86 -5.27
CA ILE A 131 -7.22 -8.10 -5.25
C ILE A 131 -5.90 -7.89 -4.52
N GLY A 132 -5.14 -6.83 -4.85
CA GLY A 132 -3.84 -6.56 -4.25
C GLY A 132 -3.88 -6.19 -2.77
N THR A 133 -5.01 -5.65 -2.28
CA THR A 133 -5.15 -5.20 -0.89
C THR A 133 -5.90 -6.18 0.01
N PHE A 134 -6.78 -6.99 -0.56
CA PHE A 134 -7.58 -8.00 0.14
C PHE A 134 -6.72 -9.06 0.83
N PHE A 135 -5.81 -9.70 0.08
CA PHE A 135 -5.04 -10.84 0.60
C PHE A 135 -4.14 -10.49 1.79
N PRO A 136 -3.33 -9.42 1.77
CA PRO A 136 -2.52 -9.05 2.93
C PRO A 136 -3.36 -8.83 4.19
N ILE A 137 -4.54 -8.23 4.06
CA ILE A 137 -5.44 -7.97 5.19
C ILE A 137 -6.06 -9.27 5.70
N ALA A 138 -6.62 -10.09 4.79
CA ALA A 138 -7.29 -11.33 5.16
C ALA A 138 -6.36 -12.30 5.89
N VAL A 139 -5.18 -12.55 5.31
CA VAL A 139 -4.20 -13.49 5.87
C VAL A 139 -3.64 -12.97 7.19
N SER A 140 -3.23 -11.70 7.23
CA SER A 140 -2.63 -11.13 8.45
C SER A 140 -3.60 -11.10 9.64
N LEU A 141 -4.87 -10.78 9.40
CA LEU A 141 -5.89 -10.82 10.45
C LEU A 141 -6.19 -12.25 10.89
N LEU A 142 -6.32 -13.18 9.94
CA LEU A 142 -6.62 -14.57 10.23
C LEU A 142 -5.50 -15.21 11.06
N GLU A 143 -4.24 -14.97 10.71
CA GLU A 143 -3.08 -15.43 11.49
C GLU A 143 -3.08 -14.79 12.88
N ALA A 144 -3.37 -13.50 12.98
CA ALA A 144 -3.44 -12.83 14.28
C ALA A 144 -4.53 -13.41 15.19
N PHE A 145 -5.70 -13.73 14.66
CA PHE A 145 -6.78 -14.37 15.42
C PHE A 145 -6.41 -15.78 15.90
N LYS A 146 -5.63 -16.51 15.10
CA LYS A 146 -5.16 -17.87 15.46
C LYS A 146 -3.98 -17.85 16.45
N GLN A 147 -3.20 -16.78 16.49
CA GLN A 147 -2.06 -16.61 17.41
C GLN A 147 -2.46 -16.14 18.82
N VAL A 148 -3.74 -15.83 19.04
CA VAL A 148 -4.23 -15.45 20.37
C VAL A 148 -4.03 -16.58 21.35
N ASP A 149 -3.48 -16.25 22.54
CA ASP A 149 -3.20 -17.20 23.60
C ASP A 149 -4.47 -17.97 24.02
N PRO A 150 -4.48 -19.32 23.87
CA PRO A 150 -5.62 -20.13 24.25
C PRO A 150 -6.01 -20.03 25.74
N ASP A 151 -5.07 -19.75 26.62
CA ASP A 151 -5.33 -19.67 28.05
C ASP A 151 -6.10 -18.41 28.43
N LYS A 152 -5.83 -17.28 27.72
CA LYS A 152 -6.65 -16.05 27.85
C LYS A 152 -8.10 -16.31 27.44
N THR A 153 -8.31 -17.04 26.35
CA THR A 153 -9.66 -17.35 25.86
C THR A 153 -10.38 -18.33 26.79
N LYS A 154 -9.67 -19.32 27.36
CA LYS A 154 -10.23 -20.24 28.38
C LYS A 154 -10.62 -19.52 29.66
N LEU A 155 -9.76 -18.58 30.12
CA LEU A 155 -10.03 -17.78 31.32
C LEU A 155 -11.32 -16.96 31.15
N LEU A 156 -11.47 -16.25 30.03
CA LEU A 156 -12.68 -15.47 29.76
C LEU A 156 -13.92 -16.36 29.70
N LYS A 157 -13.83 -17.54 29.06
CA LYS A 157 -14.92 -18.51 29.03
C LYS A 157 -15.30 -18.99 30.43
N ALA A 158 -14.32 -19.27 31.29
CA ALA A 158 -14.57 -19.66 32.70
C ALA A 158 -15.27 -18.55 33.49
N MET A 159 -15.05 -17.28 33.11
CA MET A 159 -15.76 -16.12 33.67
C MET A 159 -17.16 -15.89 33.05
N GLY A 160 -17.64 -16.79 32.15
CA GLY A 160 -18.95 -16.69 31.53
C GLY A 160 -19.00 -15.89 30.23
N ALA A 161 -17.83 -15.48 29.65
CA ALA A 161 -17.80 -14.72 28.41
C ALA A 161 -18.23 -15.56 27.19
N GLY A 162 -19.09 -14.98 26.35
CA GLY A 162 -19.49 -15.56 25.08
C GLY A 162 -18.45 -15.26 23.95
N LYS A 163 -18.80 -15.70 22.74
CA LYS A 163 -17.90 -15.44 21.55
C LYS A 163 -17.67 -13.95 21.33
N TYR A 164 -18.70 -13.13 21.46
CA TYR A 164 -18.61 -11.68 21.23
C TYR A 164 -17.60 -11.01 22.18
N GLU A 165 -17.67 -11.35 23.47
CA GLU A 165 -16.75 -10.81 24.50
C GLU A 165 -15.30 -11.23 24.23
N ILE A 166 -15.07 -12.46 23.79
CA ILE A 166 -13.74 -12.95 23.41
C ILE A 166 -13.16 -12.14 22.25
N TYR A 167 -13.96 -11.88 21.21
CA TYR A 167 -13.52 -11.02 20.10
C TYR A 167 -13.26 -9.60 20.59
N LYS A 168 -14.19 -9.00 21.31
CA LYS A 168 -14.12 -7.60 21.73
C LYS A 168 -12.94 -7.31 22.66
N TYR A 169 -12.65 -8.22 23.61
CA TYR A 169 -11.67 -7.94 24.67
C TYR A 169 -10.29 -8.59 24.42
N ILE A 170 -10.21 -9.61 23.57
CA ILE A 170 -8.95 -10.30 23.30
C ILE A 170 -8.58 -10.26 21.82
N LYS A 171 -9.37 -10.91 20.95
CA LYS A 171 -8.98 -11.15 19.56
C LYS A 171 -8.76 -9.85 18.78
N PHE A 172 -9.70 -8.90 18.80
CA PHE A 172 -9.55 -7.64 18.11
C PHE A 172 -8.41 -6.78 18.67
N PRO A 173 -8.30 -6.51 19.98
CA PRO A 173 -7.18 -5.73 20.49
C PRO A 173 -5.81 -6.33 20.18
N GLU A 174 -5.65 -7.64 20.27
CA GLU A 174 -4.38 -8.30 19.97
C GLU A 174 -4.07 -8.31 18.47
N SER A 175 -5.09 -8.45 17.61
CA SER A 175 -4.89 -8.44 16.15
C SER A 175 -4.60 -7.07 15.55
N LEU A 176 -4.89 -5.97 16.24
CA LEU A 176 -4.69 -4.62 15.72
C LEU A 176 -3.24 -4.35 15.27
N THR A 177 -2.25 -4.90 15.95
CA THR A 177 -0.84 -4.74 15.57
C THR A 177 -0.57 -5.32 14.18
N ASN A 178 -1.05 -6.53 13.92
CA ASN A 178 -0.89 -7.22 12.65
C ASN A 178 -1.75 -6.55 11.56
N PHE A 179 -2.98 -6.16 11.91
CA PHE A 179 -3.85 -5.41 11.02
C PHE A 179 -3.18 -4.12 10.52
N PHE A 180 -2.66 -3.27 11.41
CA PHE A 180 -2.00 -2.04 10.99
C PHE A 180 -0.71 -2.27 10.21
N ALA A 181 0.02 -3.36 10.48
CA ALA A 181 1.18 -3.74 9.69
C ALA A 181 0.77 -4.09 8.24
N ALA A 182 -0.24 -4.95 8.08
CA ALA A 182 -0.80 -5.30 6.78
C ALA A 182 -1.47 -4.10 6.08
N PHE A 183 -2.15 -3.25 6.83
CA PHE A 183 -2.82 -2.06 6.29
C PHE A 183 -1.83 -1.05 5.69
N LYS A 184 -0.66 -0.87 6.29
CA LYS A 184 0.41 -0.03 5.69
C LYS A 184 0.89 -0.59 4.35
N ILE A 185 1.03 -1.90 4.24
CA ILE A 185 1.39 -2.57 2.99
C ILE A 185 0.27 -2.39 1.96
N ALA A 186 -0.99 -2.63 2.35
CA ALA A 186 -2.15 -2.47 1.49
C ALA A 186 -2.30 -1.04 0.95
N VAL A 187 -2.06 -0.02 1.78
CA VAL A 187 -2.08 1.39 1.36
C VAL A 187 -1.02 1.68 0.29
N SER A 188 0.20 1.17 0.45
CA SER A 188 1.22 1.30 -0.61
C SER A 188 0.81 0.59 -1.89
N TYR A 189 0.30 -0.63 -1.77
CA TYR A 189 -0.15 -1.42 -2.92
C TYR A 189 -1.36 -0.83 -3.61
N SER A 190 -2.24 -0.11 -2.91
CA SER A 190 -3.38 0.55 -3.54
C SER A 190 -2.95 1.64 -4.52
N VAL A 191 -1.97 2.47 -4.17
CA VAL A 191 -1.45 3.52 -5.04
C VAL A 191 -0.70 2.93 -6.23
N VAL A 192 0.20 1.97 -6.00
CA VAL A 192 0.96 1.29 -7.06
C VAL A 192 0.02 0.51 -7.98
N GLY A 193 -0.95 -0.21 -7.42
CA GLY A 193 -1.96 -0.96 -8.17
C GLY A 193 -2.83 -0.07 -9.04
N ALA A 194 -3.23 1.13 -8.55
CA ALA A 194 -3.96 2.11 -9.35
C ALA A 194 -3.14 2.54 -10.57
N VAL A 195 -1.87 2.91 -10.38
CA VAL A 195 -0.98 3.33 -11.48
C VAL A 195 -0.81 2.22 -12.52
N ILE A 196 -0.61 0.97 -12.09
CA ILE A 196 -0.46 -0.18 -13.00
C ILE A 196 -1.77 -0.43 -13.77
N ALA A 197 -2.91 -0.37 -13.08
CA ALA A 197 -4.21 -0.55 -13.73
C ALA A 197 -4.52 0.56 -14.76
N GLU A 198 -4.09 1.79 -14.47
CA GLU A 198 -4.22 2.94 -15.37
C GLU A 198 -3.38 2.78 -16.65
N TRP A 199 -2.24 2.07 -16.60
CA TRP A 199 -1.43 1.79 -17.81
C TRP A 199 -2.19 0.97 -18.85
N LEU A 200 -3.10 0.11 -18.42
CA LEU A 200 -3.76 -0.87 -19.29
C LEU A 200 -5.14 -0.42 -19.80
N GLY A 201 -5.81 0.49 -19.07
CA GLY A 201 -7.19 0.81 -19.42
C GLY A 201 -7.68 2.17 -18.97
N GLY A 202 -6.79 3.13 -18.68
CA GLY A 202 -7.17 4.43 -18.17
C GLY A 202 -7.32 5.52 -19.23
N TYR A 203 -8.29 6.41 -19.03
CA TYR A 203 -8.38 7.69 -19.76
C TYR A 203 -7.70 8.82 -18.98
N LYS A 204 -7.63 8.71 -17.65
CA LYS A 204 -7.10 9.69 -16.73
C LYS A 204 -6.47 8.98 -15.54
N GLY A 205 -5.44 9.59 -14.95
CA GLY A 205 -4.68 9.09 -13.80
C GLY A 205 -3.19 9.27 -14.00
N LEU A 206 -2.40 9.15 -12.94
CA LEU A 206 -0.94 9.33 -12.97
C LEU A 206 -0.26 8.29 -13.88
N GLY A 207 -0.75 7.05 -13.92
CA GLY A 207 -0.25 6.01 -14.80
C GLY A 207 -0.51 6.33 -16.27
N VAL A 208 -1.70 6.85 -16.61
CA VAL A 208 -2.02 7.32 -17.97
C VAL A 208 -1.11 8.48 -18.36
N TYR A 209 -0.91 9.43 -17.45
CA TYR A 209 0.01 10.54 -17.68
C TYR A 209 1.44 10.05 -17.94
N MET A 210 1.92 9.08 -17.13
CA MET A 210 3.25 8.48 -17.32
C MET A 210 3.45 7.88 -18.70
N ILE A 211 2.47 7.09 -19.21
CA ILE A 211 2.55 6.53 -20.57
C ILE A 211 2.56 7.65 -21.63
N ARG A 212 1.76 8.69 -21.43
CA ARG A 212 1.69 9.81 -22.37
C ARG A 212 3.03 10.55 -22.46
N VAL A 213 3.63 10.90 -21.32
CA VAL A 213 4.92 11.61 -21.29
C VAL A 213 6.07 10.70 -21.76
N GLN A 214 6.00 9.39 -21.50
CA GLN A 214 6.94 8.40 -22.02
C GLN A 214 6.92 8.35 -23.55
N LYS A 215 5.74 8.31 -24.17
CA LYS A 215 5.58 8.34 -25.63
C LYS A 215 6.09 9.62 -26.25
N ASN A 216 6.04 10.72 -25.52
CA ASN A 216 6.57 12.03 -25.94
C ASN A 216 8.05 12.21 -25.55
N TYR A 217 8.69 11.16 -25.02
CA TYR A 217 10.09 11.20 -24.57
C TYR A 217 10.41 12.28 -23.51
N SER A 218 9.42 12.71 -22.74
CA SER A 218 9.57 13.68 -21.65
C SER A 218 9.86 12.94 -20.33
N PHE A 219 11.07 12.39 -20.21
CA PHE A 219 11.44 11.58 -19.05
C PHE A 219 11.59 12.41 -17.77
N ASP A 220 11.88 13.70 -17.86
CA ASP A 220 11.85 14.65 -16.75
C ASP A 220 10.48 14.67 -16.05
N LYS A 221 9.39 14.73 -16.83
CA LYS A 221 8.01 14.65 -16.33
C LYS A 221 7.68 13.26 -15.78
N MET A 222 8.18 12.20 -16.42
CA MET A 222 7.98 10.83 -15.95
C MET A 222 8.61 10.62 -14.57
N PHE A 223 9.87 11.05 -14.38
CA PHE A 223 10.55 10.98 -13.08
C PHE A 223 9.85 11.84 -12.02
N ALA A 224 9.36 13.04 -12.39
CA ALA A 224 8.58 13.88 -11.49
C ALA A 224 7.36 13.14 -10.91
N VAL A 225 6.62 12.40 -11.74
CA VAL A 225 5.46 11.62 -11.31
C VAL A 225 5.87 10.40 -10.48
N ILE A 226 6.98 9.71 -10.81
CA ILE A 226 7.49 8.61 -10.00
C ILE A 226 7.80 9.08 -8.57
N PHE A 227 8.48 10.22 -8.42
CA PHE A 227 8.75 10.80 -7.10
C PHE A 227 7.47 11.24 -6.39
N LEU A 228 6.50 11.79 -7.11
CA LEU A 228 5.19 12.15 -6.55
C LEU A 228 4.45 10.93 -6.01
N ILE A 229 4.38 9.83 -6.77
CA ILE A 229 3.74 8.57 -6.35
C ILE A 229 4.42 8.03 -5.09
N SER A 230 5.76 8.05 -5.05
CA SER A 230 6.53 7.63 -3.88
C SER A 230 6.24 8.51 -2.65
N ALA A 231 6.19 9.84 -2.84
CA ALA A 231 5.87 10.79 -1.78
C ALA A 231 4.44 10.58 -1.24
N ILE A 232 3.46 10.40 -2.12
CA ILE A 232 2.07 10.09 -1.75
C ILE A 232 2.01 8.82 -0.90
N SER A 233 2.64 7.74 -1.36
CA SER A 233 2.66 6.47 -0.63
C SER A 233 3.28 6.62 0.76
N LEU A 234 4.39 7.35 0.89
CA LEU A 234 5.04 7.63 2.17
C LEU A 234 4.17 8.49 3.10
N ILE A 235 3.48 9.49 2.56
CA ILE A 235 2.56 10.34 3.33
C ILE A 235 1.39 9.49 3.86
N LEU A 236 0.80 8.67 3.01
CA LEU A 236 -0.31 7.79 3.40
C LEU A 236 0.15 6.77 4.46
N MET A 237 1.33 6.16 4.32
CA MET A 237 1.89 5.27 5.35
C MET A 237 2.13 5.98 6.68
N LYS A 238 2.61 7.24 6.67
CA LYS A 238 2.74 8.05 7.89
C LYS A 238 1.39 8.34 8.51
N LEU A 239 0.37 8.65 7.70
CA LEU A 239 -1.00 8.87 8.16
C LEU A 239 -1.56 7.62 8.86
N VAL A 240 -1.40 6.44 8.25
CA VAL A 240 -1.78 5.16 8.88
C VAL A 240 -1.02 4.94 10.19
N SER A 241 0.28 5.25 10.23
CA SER A 241 1.07 5.13 11.47
C SER A 241 0.58 6.08 12.56
N PHE A 242 0.11 7.27 12.20
CA PHE A 242 -0.50 8.22 13.13
C PHE A 242 -1.85 7.69 13.66
N ILE A 243 -2.70 7.15 12.79
CA ILE A 243 -3.97 6.51 13.17
C ILE A 243 -3.71 5.32 14.10
N GLN A 244 -2.72 4.46 13.77
CA GLN A 244 -2.31 3.34 14.60
C GLN A 244 -1.96 3.77 16.03
N ARG A 245 -1.15 4.82 16.19
CA ARG A 245 -0.78 5.32 17.52
C ARG A 245 -1.99 5.76 18.34
N LYS A 246 -2.97 6.41 17.70
CA LYS A 246 -4.21 6.81 18.36
C LYS A 246 -5.11 5.62 18.71
N ALA A 247 -5.18 4.62 17.82
CA ALA A 247 -6.01 3.44 18.02
C ALA A 247 -5.43 2.46 19.04
N MET A 248 -4.11 2.51 19.30
CA MET A 248 -3.39 1.56 20.14
C MET A 248 -2.49 2.27 21.17
N PRO A 249 -3.07 3.10 22.07
CA PRO A 249 -2.28 3.86 23.05
C PRO A 249 -1.52 2.96 24.03
N TRP A 250 -2.01 1.74 24.28
CA TRP A 250 -1.37 0.76 25.16
C TRP A 250 -0.05 0.19 24.62
N THR A 251 0.25 0.35 23.33
CA THR A 251 1.53 -0.11 22.77
C THR A 251 2.69 0.86 23.02
N GLU A 252 2.41 2.09 23.45
CA GLU A 252 3.41 3.11 23.74
C GLU A 252 3.89 3.12 25.21
N VAL A 253 3.23 2.33 26.07
CA VAL A 253 3.52 2.24 27.52
C VAL A 253 4.58 1.17 27.79
N LYS A 254 5.71 1.17 27.04
CA LYS A 254 6.90 0.39 27.40
C LYS A 254 8.18 1.18 27.17
#